data_3ef8375fd0c21f4db148dd1badecbde5
#
_entry.id   3ef8375fd0c21f4db148dd1badecbde5
#
_cell.length_a   1.000
_cell.length_b   1.000
_cell.length_c   1.000
_cell.angle_alpha   90.00
_cell.angle_beta   90.00
_cell.angle_gamma   90.00
#
_symmetry.space_group_name_H-M   'P 1'
#
loop_
_entity.id
_entity.type
_entity.pdbx_description
1 polymer ?
#
loop_
_entity_poly.entity_id
_entity_poly.type
_entity_poly.pdbx_seq_one_letter_code
_entity_poly.pdbx_strand_id
1 'polypeptide(L)'
;VTPGQDTMYIIGRSVAQGRQAGVMSVMGIMTGVLVHTLLAALGLSVILATSALAFAVIKYAGAVYLVWIGVGFIISRNDPPALPDAPAYAPDSWKIFRQGILTNVLNPKVALFFLSFLPQFVSVQADPAFLPFMALGLVFFATGSIWCLSLVYGAAWLSARFRTRPSTGGVLKKITGALFIGLGIRLALSQAR
;
A
#
# COMPACT_ATOMS: atom_id res chain seq x y z
N VAL A 1 0.79 -0.94 -8.49
CA VAL A 1 1.09 -1.79 -7.33
C VAL A 1 2.58 -2.03 -7.25
N THR A 2 3.23 -1.36 -6.34
CA THR A 2 4.68 -1.40 -6.22
C THR A 2 5.09 -2.44 -5.20
N PRO A 3 6.12 -3.26 -5.48
CA PRO A 3 6.70 -4.12 -4.46
C PRO A 3 7.27 -3.26 -3.32
N GLY A 4 6.45 -3.03 -2.33
CA GLY A 4 6.80 -2.42 -1.05
C GLY A 4 6.94 -3.49 0.03
N GLN A 5 7.11 -3.06 1.29
CA GLN A 5 7.21 -3.95 2.44
C GLN A 5 6.07 -4.98 2.48
N ASP A 6 4.84 -4.55 2.21
CA ASP A 6 3.64 -5.41 2.21
C ASP A 6 3.72 -6.51 1.16
N THR A 7 4.11 -6.14 -0.09
CA THR A 7 4.27 -7.11 -1.18
C THR A 7 5.37 -8.11 -0.89
N MET A 8 6.52 -7.64 -0.36
CA MET A 8 7.63 -8.50 0.01
C MET A 8 7.26 -9.43 1.15
N TYR A 9 6.51 -8.94 2.14
CA TYR A 9 6.00 -9.74 3.24
C TYR A 9 5.09 -10.86 2.74
N ILE A 10 4.11 -10.54 1.86
CA ILE A 10 3.19 -11.52 1.28
C ILE A 10 3.94 -12.57 0.46
N ILE A 11 4.78 -12.14 -0.49
CA ILE A 11 5.51 -13.06 -1.37
C ILE A 11 6.48 -13.92 -0.56
N GLY A 12 7.25 -13.34 0.35
CA GLY A 12 8.20 -14.05 1.20
C GLY A 12 7.50 -15.14 2.01
N ARG A 13 6.37 -14.82 2.66
CA ARG A 13 5.58 -15.80 3.40
C ARG A 13 4.96 -16.89 2.51
N SER A 14 4.45 -16.50 1.33
CA SER A 14 3.85 -17.44 0.38
C SER A 14 4.87 -18.45 -0.16
N VAL A 15 6.08 -17.99 -0.47
CA VAL A 15 7.15 -18.84 -1.00
C VAL A 15 7.76 -19.72 0.09
N ALA A 16 8.02 -19.15 1.27
CA ALA A 16 8.73 -19.83 2.34
C ALA A 16 7.84 -20.77 3.18
N GLN A 17 6.60 -20.41 3.42
CA GLN A 17 5.68 -21.09 4.34
C GLN A 17 4.38 -21.56 3.66
N GLY A 18 4.29 -21.37 2.35
CA GLY A 18 3.18 -21.84 1.55
C GLY A 18 1.98 -20.88 1.51
N ARG A 19 0.97 -21.30 0.73
CA ARG A 19 -0.19 -20.50 0.38
C ARG A 19 -1.00 -20.02 1.59
N GLN A 20 -1.17 -20.86 2.62
CA GLN A 20 -1.93 -20.49 3.82
C GLN A 20 -1.28 -19.33 4.56
N ALA A 21 0.03 -19.34 4.72
CA ALA A 21 0.77 -18.23 5.33
C ALA A 21 0.66 -16.95 4.49
N GLY A 22 0.69 -17.08 3.16
CA GLY A 22 0.44 -15.95 2.26
C GLY A 22 -0.95 -15.33 2.44
N VAL A 23 -2.00 -16.15 2.50
CA VAL A 23 -3.39 -15.67 2.74
C VAL A 23 -3.50 -14.98 4.10
N MET A 24 -2.92 -15.54 5.16
CA MET A 24 -2.92 -14.90 6.49
C MET A 24 -2.16 -13.58 6.50
N SER A 25 -1.09 -13.48 5.70
CA SER A 25 -0.37 -12.20 5.49
C SER A 25 -1.26 -11.16 4.82
N VAL A 26 -2.01 -11.54 3.78
CA VAL A 26 -2.96 -10.65 3.10
C VAL A 26 -4.04 -10.18 4.06
N MET A 27 -4.64 -11.08 4.84
CA MET A 27 -5.66 -10.73 5.82
C MET A 27 -5.13 -9.71 6.84
N GLY A 28 -3.92 -9.91 7.36
CA GLY A 28 -3.28 -8.96 8.27
C GLY A 28 -3.05 -7.59 7.64
N ILE A 29 -2.45 -7.56 6.45
CA ILE A 29 -2.19 -6.31 5.72
C ILE A 29 -3.49 -5.58 5.39
N MET A 30 -4.52 -6.29 4.92
CA MET A 30 -5.81 -5.67 4.60
C MET A 30 -6.53 -5.15 5.85
N THR A 31 -6.36 -5.78 7.01
CA THR A 31 -6.81 -5.22 8.29
C THR A 31 -6.08 -3.90 8.60
N GLY A 32 -4.77 -3.81 8.35
CA GLY A 32 -4.02 -2.55 8.47
C GLY A 32 -4.54 -1.46 7.52
N VAL A 33 -4.91 -1.82 6.30
CA VAL A 33 -5.56 -0.91 5.34
C VAL A 33 -6.89 -0.35 5.90
N LEU A 34 -7.70 -1.19 6.56
CA LEU A 34 -8.93 -0.72 7.22
C LEU A 34 -8.63 0.24 8.37
N VAL A 35 -7.56 0.01 9.13
CA VAL A 35 -7.11 0.96 10.16
C VAL A 35 -6.74 2.30 9.54
N HIS A 36 -5.96 2.33 8.47
CA HIS A 36 -5.63 3.56 7.76
C HIS A 36 -6.87 4.24 7.17
N THR A 37 -7.82 3.47 6.63
CA THR A 37 -9.10 3.98 6.12
C THR A 37 -9.88 4.69 7.23
N LEU A 38 -9.99 4.06 8.38
CA LEU A 38 -10.71 4.62 9.53
C LEU A 38 -10.03 5.89 10.06
N LEU A 39 -8.70 5.85 10.22
CA LEU A 39 -7.91 7.01 10.64
C LEU A 39 -8.03 8.18 9.64
N ALA A 40 -8.01 7.90 8.34
CA ALA A 40 -8.22 8.91 7.32
C ALA A 40 -9.64 9.47 7.36
N ALA A 41 -10.66 8.61 7.48
CA ALA A 41 -12.05 9.02 7.54
C ALA A 41 -12.35 9.89 8.77
N LEU A 42 -11.81 9.56 9.92
CA LEU A 42 -11.99 10.32 11.17
C LEU A 42 -11.11 11.58 11.22
N GLY A 43 -9.82 11.45 10.85
CA GLY A 43 -8.84 12.51 10.99
C GLY A 43 -8.93 13.55 9.86
N LEU A 44 -8.93 13.10 8.61
CA LEU A 44 -8.97 14.00 7.45
C LEU A 44 -10.31 14.72 7.30
N SER A 45 -11.43 14.09 7.67
CA SER A 45 -12.74 14.74 7.68
C SER A 45 -12.75 15.96 8.60
N VAL A 46 -12.17 15.82 9.80
CA VAL A 46 -12.08 16.93 10.77
C VAL A 46 -11.15 18.03 10.26
N ILE A 47 -10.00 17.65 9.70
CA ILE A 47 -9.03 18.62 9.16
C ILE A 47 -9.63 19.42 7.99
N LEU A 48 -10.33 18.74 7.08
CA LEU A 48 -11.02 19.41 5.97
C LEU A 48 -12.07 20.43 6.47
N ALA A 49 -12.82 20.04 7.51
CA ALA A 49 -13.88 20.89 8.07
C ALA A 49 -13.35 22.06 8.90
N THR A 50 -12.14 21.96 9.50
CA THR A 50 -11.68 22.91 10.51
C THR A 50 -10.51 23.78 10.09
N SER A 51 -9.66 23.36 9.13
CA SER A 51 -8.43 24.09 8.81
C SER A 51 -7.95 23.89 7.37
N ALA A 52 -8.23 24.89 6.52
CA ALA A 52 -7.71 24.94 5.16
C ALA A 52 -6.16 24.93 5.11
N LEU A 53 -5.50 25.56 6.10
CA LEU A 53 -4.05 25.57 6.19
C LEU A 53 -3.48 24.18 6.51
N ALA A 54 -4.05 23.49 7.50
CA ALA A 54 -3.61 22.13 7.84
C ALA A 54 -3.81 21.18 6.67
N PHE A 55 -4.91 21.29 5.95
CA PHE A 55 -5.15 20.53 4.73
C PHE A 55 -4.11 20.82 3.64
N ALA A 56 -3.78 22.11 3.41
CA ALA A 56 -2.76 22.50 2.42
C ALA A 56 -1.38 21.91 2.79
N VAL A 57 -0.98 21.94 4.06
CA VAL A 57 0.27 21.36 4.53
C VAL A 57 0.32 19.85 4.26
N ILE A 58 -0.74 19.13 4.61
CA ILE A 58 -0.83 17.68 4.37
C ILE A 58 -0.76 17.38 2.87
N LYS A 59 -1.49 18.15 2.05
CA LYS A 59 -1.52 18.03 0.60
C LYS A 59 -0.11 18.16 -0.01
N TYR A 60 0.61 19.25 0.31
CA TYR A 60 1.93 19.48 -0.27
C TYR A 60 2.99 18.52 0.26
N ALA A 61 2.97 18.20 1.56
CA ALA A 61 3.83 17.17 2.13
C ALA A 61 3.62 15.81 1.43
N GLY A 62 2.37 15.45 1.20
CA GLY A 62 2.00 14.24 0.48
C GLY A 62 2.43 14.25 -0.99
N ALA A 63 2.31 15.38 -1.68
CA ALA A 63 2.77 15.51 -3.06
C ALA A 63 4.29 15.29 -3.18
N VAL A 64 5.08 15.94 -2.32
CA VAL A 64 6.54 15.76 -2.24
C VAL A 64 6.89 14.30 -1.96
N TYR A 65 6.19 13.68 -1.02
CA TYR A 65 6.42 12.27 -0.67
C TYR A 65 6.10 11.32 -1.81
N LEU A 66 5.01 11.52 -2.55
CA LEU A 66 4.66 10.71 -3.71
C LEU A 66 5.72 10.83 -4.81
N VAL A 67 6.22 12.04 -5.07
CA VAL A 67 7.31 12.27 -6.02
C VAL A 67 8.59 11.57 -5.55
N TRP A 68 8.96 11.70 -4.27
CA TRP A 68 10.14 11.05 -3.70
C TRP A 68 10.07 9.53 -3.83
N ILE A 69 8.93 8.91 -3.49
CA ILE A 69 8.72 7.46 -3.70
C ILE A 69 8.83 7.10 -5.18
N GLY A 70 8.19 7.89 -6.07
CA GLY A 70 8.22 7.64 -7.50
C GLY A 70 9.64 7.65 -8.06
N VAL A 71 10.44 8.63 -7.69
CA VAL A 71 11.87 8.72 -8.04
C VAL A 71 12.65 7.52 -7.49
N GLY A 72 12.40 7.15 -6.23
CA GLY A 72 13.03 5.98 -5.61
C GLY A 72 12.77 4.68 -6.38
N PHE A 73 11.57 4.52 -6.97
CA PHE A 73 11.28 3.36 -7.82
C PHE A 73 12.02 3.38 -9.15
N ILE A 74 12.20 4.54 -9.76
CA ILE A 74 12.92 4.67 -11.04
C ILE A 74 14.40 4.37 -10.86
N ILE A 75 15.00 4.84 -9.75
CA ILE A 75 16.44 4.74 -9.48
C ILE A 75 16.81 3.40 -8.84
N SER A 76 15.87 2.72 -8.15
CA SER A 76 16.20 1.49 -7.42
C SER A 76 16.74 0.39 -8.32
N ARG A 77 17.88 -0.17 -7.95
CA ARG A 77 18.45 -1.36 -8.60
C ARG A 77 17.54 -2.57 -8.47
N ASN A 78 17.60 -3.47 -9.46
CA ASN A 78 16.84 -4.72 -9.49
C ASN A 78 17.45 -5.79 -8.59
N ASP A 79 17.81 -5.45 -7.36
CA ASP A 79 18.27 -6.48 -6.42
C ASP A 79 17.09 -7.41 -6.11
N PRO A 80 17.27 -8.74 -6.21
CA PRO A 80 16.24 -9.67 -5.80
C PRO A 80 15.93 -9.44 -4.33
N PRO A 81 14.63 -9.50 -3.94
CA PRO A 81 14.28 -9.39 -2.53
C PRO A 81 14.99 -10.49 -1.75
N ALA A 82 15.74 -10.11 -0.72
CA ALA A 82 16.23 -11.07 0.25
C ALA A 82 15.01 -11.73 0.89
N LEU A 83 14.79 -13.01 0.59
CA LEU A 83 13.74 -13.79 1.25
C LEU A 83 14.21 -14.02 2.68
N PRO A 84 13.41 -13.69 3.70
CA PRO A 84 13.75 -14.04 5.07
C PRO A 84 13.93 -15.56 5.16
N ASP A 85 15.01 -16.00 5.79
CA ASP A 85 15.21 -17.41 6.12
C ASP A 85 13.99 -17.88 6.92
N ALA A 86 13.19 -18.76 6.33
CA ALA A 86 11.98 -19.23 6.96
C ALA A 86 12.33 -20.36 7.94
N PRO A 87 12.00 -20.24 9.23
CA PRO A 87 12.12 -21.35 10.14
C PRO A 87 11.18 -22.47 9.68
N ALA A 88 11.70 -23.70 9.70
CA ALA A 88 10.99 -24.93 9.32
C ALA A 88 9.85 -25.35 10.29
N TYR A 89 9.28 -24.40 11.04
CA TYR A 89 8.19 -24.61 11.98
C TYR A 89 6.83 -24.37 11.33
N ALA A 90 5.83 -25.17 11.71
CA ALA A 90 4.45 -24.96 11.27
C ALA A 90 4.04 -23.49 11.51
N PRO A 91 3.56 -22.78 10.48
CA PRO A 91 3.35 -21.35 10.59
C PRO A 91 2.22 -21.06 11.58
N ASP A 92 2.52 -20.36 12.67
CA ASP A 92 1.50 -19.79 13.54
C ASP A 92 0.73 -18.72 12.75
N SER A 93 -0.43 -19.12 12.25
CA SER A 93 -1.30 -18.28 11.41
C SER A 93 -1.66 -16.96 12.11
N TRP A 94 -1.87 -17.00 13.43
CA TRP A 94 -2.20 -15.81 14.21
C TRP A 94 -1.02 -14.84 14.31
N LYS A 95 0.18 -15.37 14.50
CA LYS A 95 1.42 -14.57 14.51
C LYS A 95 1.64 -13.88 13.15
N ILE A 96 1.44 -14.61 12.05
CA ILE A 96 1.56 -14.06 10.70
C ILE A 96 0.54 -12.94 10.47
N PHE A 97 -0.71 -13.15 10.85
CA PHE A 97 -1.78 -12.16 10.74
C PHE A 97 -1.43 -10.86 11.49
N ARG A 98 -1.05 -10.98 12.78
CA ARG A 98 -0.67 -9.81 13.60
C ARG A 98 0.55 -9.08 13.04
N GLN A 99 1.55 -9.80 12.57
CA GLN A 99 2.71 -9.20 11.91
C GLN A 99 2.32 -8.48 10.62
N GLY A 100 1.38 -9.01 9.85
CA GLY A 100 0.83 -8.36 8.67
C GLY A 100 0.17 -7.01 9.02
N ILE A 101 -0.67 -6.98 10.07
CA ILE A 101 -1.26 -5.72 10.58
C ILE A 101 -0.17 -4.71 10.91
N LEU A 102 0.80 -5.10 11.75
CA LEU A 102 1.87 -4.21 12.18
C LEU A 102 2.71 -3.72 11.00
N THR A 103 3.03 -4.60 10.06
CA THR A 103 3.79 -4.24 8.86
C THR A 103 3.09 -3.14 8.06
N ASN A 104 1.76 -3.23 7.89
CA ASN A 104 1.00 -2.25 7.13
C ASN A 104 0.74 -0.97 7.94
N VAL A 105 0.29 -1.08 9.19
CA VAL A 105 -0.02 0.10 10.05
C VAL A 105 1.23 0.95 10.30
N LEU A 106 2.39 0.31 10.50
CA LEU A 106 3.65 1.02 10.69
C LEU A 106 4.35 1.39 9.37
N ASN A 107 3.72 1.10 8.22
CA ASN A 107 4.28 1.44 6.94
C ASN A 107 4.03 2.92 6.59
N PRO A 108 5.06 3.79 6.68
CA PRO A 108 4.87 5.22 6.42
C PRO A 108 4.43 5.49 4.98
N LYS A 109 4.77 4.61 4.05
CA LYS A 109 4.34 4.73 2.66
C LYS A 109 2.82 4.61 2.53
N VAL A 110 2.21 3.66 3.25
CA VAL A 110 0.75 3.46 3.24
C VAL A 110 0.07 4.64 3.95
N ALA A 111 0.55 5.02 5.13
CA ALA A 111 0.01 6.14 5.89
C ALA A 111 -0.01 7.43 5.05
N LEU A 112 1.14 7.79 4.47
CA LEU A 112 1.26 9.00 3.66
C LEU A 112 0.49 8.91 2.34
N PHE A 113 0.36 7.72 1.75
CA PHE A 113 -0.52 7.51 0.60
C PHE A 113 -1.98 7.81 0.95
N PHE A 114 -2.48 7.28 2.07
CA PHE A 114 -3.84 7.56 2.52
C PHE A 114 -4.07 9.05 2.79
N LEU A 115 -3.14 9.70 3.48
CA LEU A 115 -3.20 11.12 3.79
C LEU A 115 -3.15 12.01 2.54
N SER A 116 -2.42 11.59 1.49
CA SER A 116 -2.19 12.42 0.31
C SER A 116 -3.16 12.14 -0.83
N PHE A 117 -3.54 10.88 -0.99
CA PHE A 117 -4.30 10.42 -2.16
C PHE A 117 -5.81 10.51 -1.95
N LEU A 118 -6.33 10.07 -0.80
CA LEU A 118 -7.77 10.06 -0.55
C LEU A 118 -8.43 11.44 -0.62
N PRO A 119 -7.83 12.51 -0.07
CA PRO A 119 -8.44 13.84 -0.11
C PRO A 119 -8.67 14.40 -1.52
N GLN A 120 -7.94 13.89 -2.53
CA GLN A 120 -8.09 14.35 -3.91
C GLN A 120 -9.46 14.00 -4.52
N PHE A 121 -10.15 13.03 -3.94
CA PHE A 121 -11.43 12.49 -4.42
C PHE A 121 -12.61 12.88 -3.53
N VAL A 122 -12.36 13.60 -2.44
CA VAL A 122 -13.40 14.04 -1.51
C VAL A 122 -13.59 15.54 -1.66
N SER A 123 -14.83 15.97 -1.95
CA SER A 123 -15.17 17.39 -2.02
C SER A 123 -15.09 18.01 -0.62
N VAL A 124 -14.55 19.23 -0.53
CA VAL A 124 -14.51 20.03 0.70
C VAL A 124 -15.94 20.32 1.23
N GLN A 125 -16.93 20.32 0.32
CA GLN A 125 -18.34 20.56 0.65
C GLN A 125 -19.10 19.27 1.05
N ALA A 126 -18.44 18.11 1.01
CA ALA A 126 -19.08 16.86 1.41
C ALA A 126 -19.33 16.85 2.94
N ASP A 127 -20.59 16.87 3.33
CA ASP A 127 -21.01 16.77 4.73
C ASP A 127 -22.01 15.60 4.88
N PRO A 128 -21.69 14.55 5.62
CA PRO A 128 -20.40 14.31 6.31
C PRO A 128 -19.30 13.77 5.37
N ALA A 129 -18.12 14.36 5.43
CA ALA A 129 -16.96 13.93 4.64
C ALA A 129 -16.47 12.50 4.99
N PHE A 130 -16.88 11.97 6.14
CA PHE A 130 -16.57 10.62 6.60
C PHE A 130 -16.97 9.52 5.58
N LEU A 131 -18.17 9.60 5.03
CA LEU A 131 -18.69 8.58 4.11
C LEU A 131 -17.89 8.43 2.81
N PRO A 132 -17.51 9.51 2.10
CA PRO A 132 -16.63 9.42 0.94
C PRO A 132 -15.26 8.79 1.25
N PHE A 133 -14.65 9.13 2.39
CA PHE A 133 -13.38 8.52 2.80
C PHE A 133 -13.52 7.02 3.05
N MET A 134 -14.59 6.60 3.74
CA MET A 134 -14.88 5.19 3.97
C MET A 134 -15.12 4.44 2.66
N ALA A 135 -15.91 5.00 1.74
CA ALA A 135 -16.18 4.39 0.44
C ALA A 135 -14.89 4.18 -0.37
N LEU A 136 -14.05 5.20 -0.46
CA LEU A 136 -12.75 5.12 -1.15
C LEU A 136 -11.83 4.08 -0.50
N GLY A 137 -11.76 4.06 0.83
CA GLY A 137 -10.99 3.07 1.58
C GLY A 137 -11.47 1.64 1.34
N LEU A 138 -12.78 1.42 1.27
CA LEU A 138 -13.36 0.10 0.95
C LEU A 138 -13.08 -0.33 -0.49
N VAL A 139 -13.12 0.59 -1.46
CA VAL A 139 -12.69 0.32 -2.84
C VAL A 139 -11.21 -0.07 -2.87
N PHE A 140 -10.36 0.66 -2.14
CA PHE A 140 -8.95 0.34 -2.03
C PHE A 140 -8.71 -1.02 -1.35
N PHE A 141 -9.45 -1.32 -0.29
CA PHE A 141 -9.45 -2.62 0.39
C PHE A 141 -9.82 -3.75 -0.57
N ALA A 142 -10.92 -3.62 -1.32
CA ALA A 142 -11.39 -4.65 -2.25
C ALA A 142 -10.39 -4.89 -3.39
N THR A 143 -9.96 -3.83 -4.06
CA THR A 143 -8.99 -3.92 -5.16
C THR A 143 -7.61 -4.39 -4.69
N GLY A 144 -7.17 -3.91 -3.53
CA GLY A 144 -5.94 -4.34 -2.87
C GLY A 144 -5.98 -5.81 -2.46
N SER A 145 -7.12 -6.30 -1.94
CA SER A 145 -7.31 -7.71 -1.59
C SER A 145 -7.20 -8.61 -2.81
N ILE A 146 -7.88 -8.27 -3.90
CA ILE A 146 -7.80 -9.03 -5.17
C ILE A 146 -6.36 -9.09 -5.65
N TRP A 147 -5.66 -7.96 -5.65
CA TRP A 147 -4.26 -7.90 -6.06
C TRP A 147 -3.35 -8.73 -5.16
N CYS A 148 -3.43 -8.56 -3.84
CA CYS A 148 -2.60 -9.28 -2.88
C CYS A 148 -2.85 -10.80 -2.93
N LEU A 149 -4.10 -11.22 -3.08
CA LEU A 149 -4.43 -12.62 -3.28
C LEU A 149 -3.86 -13.15 -4.60
N SER A 150 -3.92 -12.39 -5.69
CA SER A 150 -3.31 -12.80 -6.95
C SER A 150 -1.79 -13.00 -6.83
N LEU A 151 -1.12 -12.18 -6.01
CA LEU A 151 0.30 -12.37 -5.68
C LEU A 151 0.55 -13.66 -4.90
N VAL A 152 -0.30 -14.01 -3.93
CA VAL A 152 -0.17 -15.28 -3.17
C VAL A 152 -0.27 -16.48 -4.12
N TYR A 153 -1.30 -16.50 -4.97
CA TYR A 153 -1.51 -17.62 -5.89
C TYR A 153 -0.43 -17.66 -6.97
N GLY A 154 -0.04 -16.51 -7.52
CA GLY A 154 1.03 -16.39 -8.50
C GLY A 154 2.39 -16.79 -7.93
N ALA A 155 2.74 -16.34 -6.73
CA ALA A 155 3.99 -16.71 -6.07
C ALA A 155 4.05 -18.19 -5.72
N ALA A 156 2.96 -18.77 -5.22
CA ALA A 156 2.88 -20.20 -4.92
C ALA A 156 2.99 -21.06 -6.20
N TRP A 157 2.35 -20.66 -7.29
CA TRP A 157 2.45 -21.33 -8.59
C TRP A 157 3.85 -21.20 -9.19
N LEU A 158 4.44 -20.00 -9.12
CA LEU A 158 5.76 -19.70 -9.67
C LEU A 158 6.86 -20.42 -8.88
N SER A 159 6.76 -20.48 -7.55
CA SER A 159 7.72 -21.21 -6.71
C SER A 159 7.68 -22.71 -6.95
N ALA A 160 6.52 -23.25 -7.31
CA ALA A 160 6.37 -24.64 -7.69
C ALA A 160 6.98 -24.97 -9.07
N ARG A 161 7.01 -23.98 -10.00
CA ARG A 161 7.38 -24.21 -11.40
C ARG A 161 8.73 -23.60 -11.83
N PHE A 162 9.18 -22.54 -11.16
CA PHE A 162 10.37 -21.79 -11.56
C PHE A 162 11.27 -21.42 -10.39
N ARG A 163 12.21 -22.25 -10.08
CA ARG A 163 13.36 -21.87 -9.24
C ARG A 163 14.35 -20.94 -9.98
N THR A 164 14.07 -20.53 -11.22
CA THR A 164 15.00 -19.75 -12.05
C THR A 164 14.28 -18.82 -13.03
N ARG A 165 14.26 -17.53 -12.83
CA ARG A 165 14.60 -16.42 -13.75
C ARG A 165 14.12 -15.06 -13.24
N PRO A 166 15.01 -14.07 -13.00
CA PRO A 166 14.65 -12.71 -12.61
C PRO A 166 14.76 -11.79 -13.83
N SER A 167 13.68 -11.41 -14.52
CA SER A 167 13.84 -10.34 -15.50
C SER A 167 12.69 -9.36 -15.74
N THR A 168 11.50 -9.57 -15.16
CA THR A 168 10.33 -8.71 -15.45
C THR A 168 10.12 -7.57 -14.43
N GLY A 169 10.87 -7.53 -13.33
CA GLY A 169 10.69 -6.55 -12.24
C GLY A 169 11.07 -5.12 -12.59
N GLY A 170 12.00 -4.91 -13.52
CA GLY A 170 12.56 -3.57 -13.82
C GLY A 170 11.58 -2.64 -14.54
N VAL A 171 10.84 -3.15 -15.52
CA VAL A 171 9.87 -2.37 -16.30
C VAL A 171 8.69 -1.97 -15.41
N LEU A 172 8.19 -2.89 -14.59
CA LEU A 172 7.09 -2.63 -13.67
C LEU A 172 7.45 -1.55 -12.64
N LYS A 173 8.66 -1.58 -12.10
CA LYS A 173 9.16 -0.53 -11.19
C LYS A 173 9.15 0.85 -11.84
N LYS A 174 9.64 0.98 -13.08
CA LYS A 174 9.69 2.26 -13.80
C LYS A 174 8.30 2.82 -14.09
N ILE A 175 7.36 1.98 -14.56
CA ILE A 175 5.97 2.38 -14.81
C ILE A 175 5.33 2.89 -13.51
N THR A 176 5.53 2.19 -12.42
CA THR A 176 4.96 2.58 -11.13
C THR A 176 5.60 3.87 -10.59
N GLY A 177 6.91 4.03 -10.75
CA GLY A 177 7.60 5.27 -10.39
C GLY A 177 7.02 6.46 -11.14
N ALA A 178 6.81 6.35 -12.44
CA ALA A 178 6.21 7.39 -13.27
C ALA A 178 4.77 7.73 -12.83
N LEU A 179 3.97 6.72 -12.47
CA LEU A 179 2.62 6.93 -11.94
C LEU A 179 2.63 7.70 -10.61
N PHE A 180 3.52 7.38 -9.68
CA PHE A 180 3.63 8.12 -8.40
C PHE A 180 4.08 9.56 -8.60
N ILE A 181 5.02 9.82 -9.51
CA ILE A 181 5.43 11.19 -9.86
C ILE A 181 4.25 11.96 -10.45
N GLY A 182 3.53 11.38 -11.41
CA GLY A 182 2.35 11.98 -12.01
C GLY A 182 1.26 12.31 -10.98
N LEU A 183 0.99 11.40 -10.04
CA LEU A 183 0.05 11.62 -8.95
C LEU A 183 0.51 12.73 -8.00
N GLY A 184 1.79 12.80 -7.66
CA GLY A 184 2.35 13.86 -6.81
C GLY A 184 2.23 15.23 -7.46
N ILE A 185 2.55 15.34 -8.75
CA ILE A 185 2.39 16.59 -9.51
C ILE A 185 0.91 16.99 -9.58
N ARG A 186 0.02 16.05 -9.90
CA ARG A 186 -1.43 16.32 -9.93
C ARG A 186 -1.94 16.80 -8.57
N LEU A 187 -1.48 16.19 -7.48
CA LEU A 187 -1.85 16.59 -6.13
C LEU A 187 -1.39 18.02 -5.82
N ALA A 188 -0.15 18.36 -6.16
CA ALA A 188 0.37 19.71 -5.95
C ALA A 188 -0.43 20.78 -6.73
N LEU A 189 -0.84 20.45 -7.97
CA LEU A 189 -1.58 21.35 -8.85
C LEU A 189 -3.10 21.38 -8.60
N SER A 190 -3.66 20.42 -7.84
CA SER A 190 -5.09 20.40 -7.53
C SER A 190 -5.45 21.61 -6.66
N GLN A 191 -6.39 22.42 -7.13
CA GLN A 191 -7.00 23.46 -6.29
C GLN A 191 -7.99 22.81 -5.33
N ALA A 192 -8.02 23.25 -4.08
CA ALA A 192 -9.10 22.90 -3.16
C ALA A 192 -10.40 23.50 -3.71
N ARG A 193 -11.21 22.68 -4.35
CA ARG A 193 -12.57 23.04 -4.78
C ARG A 193 -13.55 22.71 -3.67
#